data_96cf4cadc45ffcecafada56b62db63e3
#
_entry.id   96cf4cadc45ffcecafada56b62db63e3
#
_cell.length_a   1.000
_cell.length_b   1.000
_cell.length_c   1.000
_cell.angle_alpha   90.00
_cell.angle_beta   90.00
_cell.angle_gamma   90.00
#
_symmetry.space_group_name_H-M   'P 1'
#
loop_
_entity.id
_entity.type
_entity.pdbx_description
1 polymer ?
#
loop_
_entity_poly.entity_id
_entity_poly.type
_entity_poly.pdbx_seq_one_letter_code
_entity_poly.pdbx_strand_id
1 'polypeptide(L)'
;GLHMGLLSAVVFGAARLILALHPVSATGWPSRSIAAAAALIAATGYLALSGGNVATERAYIMCAVALCALMIGRRAISLRAVAVAGIIVLTLRPEALMGPGFQMSFAATTALVAVFGWMRDFEGEVIPKRLRPVAAIVISSAVAGFATAPISAAHFNTVAHYGLVANLLSVPLMGVLVIPAAVLAAILAPIGG
;
A
#
# COMPACT_ATOMS: atom_id res chain seq x y z
N GLY A 1 -7.53 0.69 -2.50
CA GLY A 1 -6.28 0.53 -1.72
C GLY A 1 -5.03 0.75 -2.54
N LEU A 2 -4.89 0.13 -3.70
CA LEU A 2 -3.66 0.15 -4.50
C LEU A 2 -3.28 1.57 -4.97
N HIS A 3 -4.24 2.34 -5.46
CA HIS A 3 -4.02 3.71 -5.91
C HIS A 3 -3.54 4.63 -4.78
N MET A 4 -4.13 4.53 -3.59
CA MET A 4 -3.73 5.28 -2.41
C MET A 4 -2.28 4.95 -1.99
N GLY A 5 -1.95 3.65 -1.92
CA GLY A 5 -0.61 3.20 -1.57
C GLY A 5 0.44 3.67 -2.58
N LEU A 6 0.10 3.61 -3.88
CA LEU A 6 1.00 4.00 -4.96
C LEU A 6 1.21 5.52 -5.01
N LEU A 7 0.14 6.32 -4.86
CA LEU A 7 0.24 7.77 -4.75
C LEU A 7 1.18 8.16 -3.58
N SER A 8 0.94 7.57 -2.41
CA SER A 8 1.75 7.86 -1.23
C SER A 8 3.21 7.46 -1.42
N ALA A 9 3.47 6.30 -2.05
CA ALA A 9 4.83 5.84 -2.33
C ALA A 9 5.56 6.75 -3.33
N VAL A 10 4.87 7.19 -4.39
CA VAL A 10 5.42 8.11 -5.40
C VAL A 10 5.73 9.47 -4.78
N VAL A 11 4.79 10.06 -4.04
CA VAL A 11 5.02 11.36 -3.38
C VAL A 11 6.13 11.26 -2.33
N PHE A 12 6.15 10.19 -1.54
CA PHE A 12 7.23 9.95 -0.57
C PHE A 12 8.59 9.82 -1.25
N GLY A 13 8.68 9.04 -2.34
CA GLY A 13 9.90 8.85 -3.11
C GLY A 13 10.37 10.13 -3.78
N ALA A 14 9.47 10.88 -4.42
CA ALA A 14 9.77 12.16 -5.05
C ALA A 14 10.24 13.20 -4.02
N ALA A 15 9.54 13.33 -2.90
CA ALA A 15 9.95 14.23 -1.82
C ALA A 15 11.34 13.88 -1.28
N ARG A 16 11.62 12.58 -1.08
CA ARG A 16 12.95 12.14 -0.67
C ARG A 16 14.03 12.43 -1.70
N LEU A 17 13.74 12.25 -2.97
CA LEU A 17 14.68 12.56 -4.05
C LEU A 17 14.98 14.06 -4.11
N ILE A 18 13.95 14.91 -4.06
CA ILE A 18 14.10 16.38 -4.03
C ILE A 18 14.93 16.81 -2.83
N LEU A 19 14.64 16.29 -1.64
CA LEU A 19 15.39 16.59 -0.44
C LEU A 19 16.85 16.10 -0.51
N ALA A 20 17.11 14.99 -1.19
CA ALA A 20 18.48 14.48 -1.37
C ALA A 20 19.31 15.31 -2.36
N LEU A 21 18.66 15.96 -3.34
CA LEU A 21 19.31 16.84 -4.31
C LEU A 21 19.57 18.26 -3.76
N HIS A 22 18.92 18.63 -2.67
CA HIS A 22 19.10 19.96 -2.05
C HIS A 22 20.24 19.94 -1.02
N PRO A 23 21.14 20.94 -1.01
CA PRO A 23 22.27 21.00 -0.08
C PRO A 23 21.85 21.12 1.40
N VAL A 24 20.59 21.45 1.67
CA VAL A 24 19.98 21.49 3.02
C VAL A 24 19.96 20.11 3.71
N SER A 25 20.15 19.02 2.96
CA SER A 25 20.26 17.66 3.54
C SER A 25 21.48 17.48 4.45
N ALA A 26 22.49 18.36 4.33
CA ALA A 26 23.67 18.38 5.19
C ALA A 26 23.40 18.92 6.62
N THR A 27 22.26 19.54 6.86
CA THR A 27 21.91 20.20 8.14
C THR A 27 21.11 19.34 9.12
N GLY A 28 21.12 17.99 8.97
CA GLY A 28 20.50 17.10 9.96
C GLY A 28 18.96 17.07 9.97
N TRP A 29 18.30 17.65 8.98
CA TRP A 29 16.84 17.64 8.89
C TRP A 29 16.30 16.20 8.66
N PRO A 30 15.22 15.81 9.34
CA PRO A 30 14.65 14.47 9.21
C PRO A 30 13.92 14.30 7.87
N SER A 31 14.71 14.15 6.79
CA SER A 31 14.21 14.04 5.41
C SER A 31 13.12 12.96 5.24
N ARG A 32 13.21 11.89 6.05
CA ARG A 32 12.18 10.83 6.09
C ARG A 32 10.84 11.33 6.62
N SER A 33 10.85 12.12 7.70
CA SER A 33 9.63 12.66 8.32
C SER A 33 8.97 13.69 7.43
N ILE A 34 9.76 14.56 6.77
CA ILE A 34 9.23 15.55 5.83
C ILE A 34 8.58 14.87 4.62
N ALA A 35 9.26 13.88 4.04
CA ALA A 35 8.69 13.11 2.93
C ALA A 35 7.42 12.35 3.34
N ALA A 36 7.39 11.81 4.55
CA ALA A 36 6.19 11.14 5.07
C ALA A 36 5.03 12.12 5.30
N ALA A 37 5.31 13.33 5.80
CA ALA A 37 4.32 14.39 5.94
C ALA A 37 3.76 14.83 4.58
N ALA A 38 4.62 15.04 3.57
CA ALA A 38 4.18 15.37 2.22
C ALA A 38 3.28 14.27 1.62
N ALA A 39 3.66 13.01 1.78
CA ALA A 39 2.86 11.87 1.34
C ALA A 39 1.51 11.78 2.08
N LEU A 40 1.47 12.10 3.37
CA LEU A 40 0.25 12.13 4.15
C LEU A 40 -0.70 13.23 3.67
N ILE A 41 -0.18 14.43 3.40
CA ILE A 41 -0.98 15.54 2.84
C ILE A 41 -1.57 15.14 1.47
N ALA A 42 -0.77 14.53 0.58
CA ALA A 42 -1.24 14.06 -0.71
C ALA A 42 -2.31 12.95 -0.57
N ALA A 43 -2.14 12.02 0.36
CA ALA A 43 -3.12 10.97 0.65
C ALA A 43 -4.44 11.56 1.17
N THR A 44 -4.38 12.59 2.03
CA THR A 44 -5.56 13.29 2.55
C THR A 44 -6.29 14.02 1.42
N GLY A 45 -5.55 14.71 0.55
CA GLY A 45 -6.12 15.35 -0.63
C GLY A 45 -6.81 14.34 -1.57
N TYR A 46 -6.18 13.19 -1.79
CA TYR A 46 -6.79 12.12 -2.59
C TYR A 46 -8.06 11.57 -1.95
N LEU A 47 -8.09 11.38 -0.62
CA LEU A 47 -9.30 10.95 0.08
C LEU A 47 -10.45 11.95 -0.13
N ALA A 48 -10.17 13.24 -0.01
CA ALA A 48 -11.16 14.30 -0.23
C ALA A 48 -11.69 14.28 -1.66
N LEU A 49 -10.80 14.16 -2.66
CA LEU A 49 -11.17 14.13 -4.09
C LEU A 49 -11.90 12.85 -4.50
N SER A 50 -11.61 11.72 -3.86
CA SER A 50 -12.21 10.42 -4.20
C SER A 50 -13.64 10.21 -3.69
N GLY A 51 -14.21 11.20 -3.01
CA GLY A 51 -15.57 11.14 -2.46
C GLY A 51 -15.71 10.25 -1.22
N GLY A 52 -14.61 9.87 -0.57
CA GLY A 52 -14.61 9.22 0.75
C GLY A 52 -15.30 7.86 0.81
N ASN A 53 -15.22 7.04 -0.25
CA ASN A 53 -15.83 5.71 -0.19
C ASN A 53 -15.12 4.83 0.86
N VAL A 54 -15.86 3.88 1.44
CA VAL A 54 -15.39 3.02 2.55
C VAL A 54 -14.07 2.29 2.25
N ALA A 55 -13.84 1.89 1.00
CA ALA A 55 -12.60 1.22 0.60
C ALA A 55 -11.39 2.18 0.58
N THR A 56 -11.61 3.41 0.11
CA THR A 56 -10.57 4.46 0.10
C THR A 56 -10.26 4.95 1.51
N GLU A 57 -11.27 5.10 2.35
CA GLU A 57 -11.12 5.48 3.75
C GLU A 57 -10.25 4.48 4.52
N ARG A 58 -10.52 3.16 4.38
CA ARG A 58 -9.67 2.11 4.98
C ARG A 58 -8.23 2.18 4.49
N ALA A 59 -8.05 2.33 3.17
CA ALA A 59 -6.71 2.42 2.58
C ALA A 59 -5.97 3.67 3.08
N TYR A 60 -6.68 4.79 3.25
CA TYR A 60 -6.13 6.00 3.83
C TYR A 60 -5.68 5.78 5.27
N ILE A 61 -6.52 5.19 6.13
CA ILE A 61 -6.18 4.94 7.54
C ILE A 61 -4.92 4.05 7.63
N MET A 62 -4.87 2.96 6.87
CA MET A 62 -3.68 2.09 6.83
C MET A 62 -2.43 2.86 6.40
N CYS A 63 -2.54 3.68 5.36
CA CYS A 63 -1.45 4.47 4.82
C CYS A 63 -1.02 5.56 5.83
N ALA A 64 -1.97 6.27 6.43
CA ALA A 64 -1.71 7.31 7.41
C ALA A 64 -0.97 6.75 8.64
N VAL A 65 -1.41 5.61 9.19
CA VAL A 65 -0.72 4.95 10.30
C VAL A 65 0.70 4.56 9.93
N ALA A 66 0.92 4.03 8.70
CA ALA A 66 2.24 3.67 8.23
C ALA A 66 3.16 4.91 8.07
N LEU A 67 2.65 6.00 7.51
CA LEU A 67 3.38 7.25 7.35
C LEU A 67 3.68 7.92 8.70
N CYS A 68 2.73 7.93 9.63
CA CYS A 68 2.94 8.40 11.00
C CYS A 68 4.01 7.57 11.72
N ALA A 69 4.01 6.24 11.54
CA ALA A 69 5.06 5.39 12.07
C ALA A 69 6.45 5.78 11.54
N LEU A 70 6.56 6.11 10.23
CA LEU A 70 7.81 6.63 9.64
C LEU A 70 8.24 7.96 10.26
N MET A 71 7.30 8.87 10.53
CA MET A 71 7.59 10.18 11.12
C MET A 71 8.18 10.06 12.52
N ILE A 72 7.76 9.07 13.29
CA ILE A 72 8.29 8.80 14.64
C ILE A 72 9.45 7.79 14.64
N GLY A 73 10.08 7.54 13.48
CA GLY A 73 11.24 6.65 13.37
C GLY A 73 10.92 5.16 13.52
N ARG A 74 9.64 4.78 13.43
CA ARG A 74 9.21 3.38 13.51
C ARG A 74 9.09 2.74 12.13
N ARG A 75 8.99 1.40 12.11
CA ARG A 75 8.76 0.64 10.86
C ARG A 75 7.33 0.86 10.39
N ALA A 76 7.16 1.38 9.15
CA ALA A 76 5.86 1.60 8.53
C ALA A 76 5.09 0.29 8.35
N ILE A 77 5.80 -0.74 7.85
CA ILE A 77 5.22 -2.06 7.57
C ILE A 77 5.50 -2.97 8.76
N SER A 78 4.54 -3.09 9.66
CA SER A 78 4.62 -3.91 10.87
C SER A 78 3.23 -4.36 11.31
N LEU A 79 3.14 -5.52 11.96
CA LEU A 79 1.87 -6.03 12.51
C LEU A 79 1.25 -5.05 13.52
N ARG A 80 2.08 -4.28 14.23
CA ARG A 80 1.59 -3.22 15.14
C ARG A 80 0.88 -2.11 14.38
N ALA A 81 1.44 -1.66 13.26
CA ALA A 81 0.80 -0.63 12.42
C ALA A 81 -0.54 -1.13 11.87
N VAL A 82 -0.60 -2.40 11.43
CA VAL A 82 -1.85 -3.02 10.98
C VAL A 82 -2.88 -3.09 12.11
N ALA A 83 -2.47 -3.49 13.32
CA ALA A 83 -3.36 -3.54 14.48
C ALA A 83 -3.91 -2.15 14.85
N VAL A 84 -3.04 -1.12 14.89
CA VAL A 84 -3.47 0.27 15.15
C VAL A 84 -4.45 0.75 14.10
N ALA A 85 -4.19 0.49 12.81
CA ALA A 85 -5.11 0.84 11.75
C ALA A 85 -6.47 0.11 11.91
N GLY A 86 -6.44 -1.16 12.28
CA GLY A 86 -7.65 -1.95 12.56
C GLY A 86 -8.49 -1.37 13.70
N ILE A 87 -7.85 -1.00 14.80
CA ILE A 87 -8.52 -0.36 15.95
C ILE A 87 -9.14 0.96 15.52
N ILE A 88 -8.43 1.81 14.78
CA ILE A 88 -8.96 3.09 14.30
C ILE A 88 -10.19 2.85 13.41
N VAL A 89 -10.12 1.95 12.43
CA VAL A 89 -11.25 1.66 11.53
C VAL A 89 -12.46 1.16 12.32
N LEU A 90 -12.27 0.25 13.27
CA LEU A 90 -13.37 -0.31 14.07
C LEU A 90 -13.93 0.66 15.11
N THR A 91 -13.13 1.63 15.57
CA THR A 91 -13.62 2.71 16.44
C THR A 91 -14.49 3.69 15.65
N LEU A 92 -14.11 3.98 14.40
CA LEU A 92 -14.87 4.88 13.53
C LEU A 92 -16.11 4.21 12.93
N ARG A 93 -16.01 2.92 12.61
CA ARG A 93 -17.05 2.12 11.95
C ARG A 93 -17.10 0.70 12.53
N PRO A 94 -17.72 0.49 13.67
CA PRO A 94 -17.82 -0.83 14.31
C PRO A 94 -18.47 -1.88 13.41
N GLU A 95 -19.44 -1.47 12.60
CA GLU A 95 -20.15 -2.31 11.63
C GLU A 95 -19.24 -2.89 10.54
N ALA A 96 -18.10 -2.29 10.28
CA ALA A 96 -17.14 -2.75 9.29
C ALA A 96 -16.57 -4.14 9.62
N LEU A 97 -16.59 -4.56 10.89
CA LEU A 97 -16.05 -5.85 11.35
C LEU A 97 -16.68 -7.03 10.61
N MET A 98 -17.99 -6.98 10.38
CA MET A 98 -18.73 -8.04 9.70
C MET A 98 -18.70 -7.90 8.17
N GLY A 99 -18.17 -6.79 7.67
CA GLY A 99 -18.10 -6.53 6.24
C GLY A 99 -16.93 -7.25 5.57
N PRO A 100 -17.17 -7.92 4.40
CA PRO A 100 -16.13 -8.64 3.67
C PRO A 100 -14.95 -7.73 3.28
N GLY A 101 -15.22 -6.47 2.99
CA GLY A 101 -14.19 -5.52 2.61
C GLY A 101 -13.17 -5.24 3.70
N PHE A 102 -13.58 -5.14 4.97
CA PHE A 102 -12.67 -5.01 6.11
C PHE A 102 -11.89 -6.30 6.30
N GLN A 103 -12.59 -7.43 6.41
CA GLN A 103 -12.00 -8.73 6.67
C GLN A 103 -10.94 -9.09 5.63
N MET A 104 -11.26 -8.98 4.33
CA MET A 104 -10.31 -9.29 3.25
C MET A 104 -9.10 -8.35 3.25
N SER A 105 -9.31 -7.04 3.45
CA SER A 105 -8.21 -6.07 3.47
C SER A 105 -7.24 -6.32 4.62
N PHE A 106 -7.76 -6.54 5.83
CA PHE A 106 -6.91 -6.76 7.00
C PHE A 106 -6.29 -8.15 7.00
N ALA A 107 -7.00 -9.19 6.55
CA ALA A 107 -6.44 -10.54 6.40
C ALA A 107 -5.26 -10.53 5.41
N ALA A 108 -5.44 -9.95 4.21
CA ALA A 108 -4.38 -9.85 3.22
C ALA A 108 -3.18 -9.04 3.73
N THR A 109 -3.42 -7.87 4.33
CA THR A 109 -2.33 -7.01 4.82
C THR A 109 -1.57 -7.66 5.96
N THR A 110 -2.28 -8.29 6.91
CA THR A 110 -1.65 -9.01 8.04
C THR A 110 -0.80 -10.17 7.54
N ALA A 111 -1.33 -10.98 6.62
CA ALA A 111 -0.60 -12.11 6.05
C ALA A 111 0.65 -11.65 5.28
N LEU A 112 0.54 -10.61 4.47
CA LEU A 112 1.66 -10.04 3.73
C LEU A 112 2.75 -9.51 4.67
N VAL A 113 2.36 -8.72 5.68
CA VAL A 113 3.32 -8.17 6.66
C VAL A 113 4.01 -9.28 7.46
N ALA A 114 3.28 -10.33 7.83
CA ALA A 114 3.85 -11.48 8.55
C ALA A 114 4.84 -12.25 7.66
N VAL A 115 4.46 -12.60 6.43
CA VAL A 115 5.30 -13.40 5.52
C VAL A 115 6.54 -12.62 5.10
N PHE A 116 6.40 -11.36 4.67
CA PHE A 116 7.57 -10.54 4.30
C PHE A 116 8.43 -10.16 5.51
N GLY A 117 7.84 -10.03 6.70
CA GLY A 117 8.57 -9.88 7.95
C GLY A 117 9.44 -11.11 8.22
N TRP A 118 8.84 -12.30 8.17
CA TRP A 118 9.52 -13.57 8.35
C TRP A 118 10.62 -13.81 7.31
N MET A 119 10.33 -13.58 6.02
CA MET A 119 11.31 -13.73 4.94
C MET A 119 12.52 -12.80 5.11
N ARG A 120 12.32 -11.59 5.63
CA ARG A 120 13.41 -10.65 5.88
C ARG A 120 14.32 -11.09 7.02
N ASP A 121 13.77 -11.75 8.01
CA ASP A 121 14.52 -12.23 9.18
C ASP A 121 15.29 -13.55 8.89
N PHE A 122 15.07 -14.15 7.72
CA PHE A 122 15.86 -15.27 7.22
C PHE A 122 17.19 -14.77 6.65
N GLU A 123 18.28 -15.13 7.31
CA GLU A 123 19.65 -14.91 6.87
C GLU A 123 20.03 -15.91 5.77
N GLY A 124 19.54 -15.70 4.56
CA GLY A 124 19.91 -16.54 3.42
C GLY A 124 19.47 -15.93 2.09
N GLU A 125 20.32 -15.92 1.08
CA GLU A 125 19.93 -15.57 -0.27
C GLU A 125 19.16 -16.72 -0.93
N VAL A 126 17.95 -16.99 -0.46
CA VAL A 126 17.09 -18.06 -1.01
C VAL A 126 16.67 -17.77 -2.44
N ILE A 127 16.60 -16.48 -2.83
CA ILE A 127 16.16 -16.06 -4.16
C ILE A 127 17.24 -15.20 -4.83
N PRO A 128 17.71 -15.57 -6.03
CA PRO A 128 18.65 -14.76 -6.80
C PRO A 128 18.14 -13.33 -6.99
N LYS A 129 19.03 -12.34 -6.90
CA LYS A 129 18.68 -10.90 -6.98
C LYS A 129 17.83 -10.54 -8.19
N ARG A 130 18.06 -11.19 -9.33
CA ARG A 130 17.30 -10.98 -10.58
C ARG A 130 15.86 -11.47 -10.53
N LEU A 131 15.57 -12.51 -9.72
CA LEU A 131 14.24 -13.11 -9.60
C LEU A 131 13.44 -12.51 -8.44
N ARG A 132 14.06 -11.73 -7.55
CA ARG A 132 13.40 -11.12 -6.40
C ARG A 132 12.12 -10.33 -6.73
N PRO A 133 12.08 -9.46 -7.78
CA PRO A 133 10.86 -8.72 -8.10
C PRO A 133 9.72 -9.64 -8.55
N VAL A 134 10.03 -10.66 -9.37
CA VAL A 134 9.03 -11.63 -9.83
C VAL A 134 8.55 -12.49 -8.65
N ALA A 135 9.47 -12.99 -7.86
CA ALA A 135 9.13 -13.76 -6.65
C ALA A 135 8.28 -12.96 -5.66
N ALA A 136 8.58 -11.68 -5.47
CA ALA A 136 7.77 -10.81 -4.60
C ALA A 136 6.33 -10.68 -5.11
N ILE A 137 6.10 -10.55 -6.43
CA ILE A 137 4.76 -10.48 -7.01
C ILE A 137 4.03 -11.82 -6.83
N VAL A 138 4.69 -12.95 -7.12
CA VAL A 138 4.10 -14.29 -6.97
C VAL A 138 3.74 -14.56 -5.51
N ILE A 139 4.68 -14.32 -4.59
CA ILE A 139 4.48 -14.55 -3.16
C ILE A 139 3.37 -13.65 -2.63
N SER A 140 3.37 -12.36 -2.97
CA SER A 140 2.32 -11.43 -2.49
C SER A 140 0.95 -11.82 -3.04
N SER A 141 0.83 -12.22 -4.30
CA SER A 141 -0.43 -12.67 -4.88
C SER A 141 -0.93 -13.96 -4.24
N ALA A 142 -0.04 -14.93 -4.01
CA ALA A 142 -0.38 -16.18 -3.35
C ALA A 142 -0.82 -15.94 -1.91
N VAL A 143 -0.02 -15.23 -1.13
CA VAL A 143 -0.31 -14.94 0.29
C VAL A 143 -1.63 -14.18 0.46
N ALA A 144 -1.84 -13.13 -0.33
CA ALA A 144 -3.08 -12.37 -0.29
C ALA A 144 -4.28 -13.22 -0.73
N GLY A 145 -4.12 -14.02 -1.79
CA GLY A 145 -5.16 -14.94 -2.28
C GLY A 145 -5.57 -15.97 -1.23
N PHE A 146 -4.61 -16.66 -0.62
CA PHE A 146 -4.87 -17.63 0.44
C PHE A 146 -5.51 -17.00 1.69
N ALA A 147 -5.04 -15.82 2.09
CA ALA A 147 -5.60 -15.12 3.25
C ALA A 147 -7.04 -14.63 3.02
N THR A 148 -7.41 -14.30 1.80
CA THR A 148 -8.75 -13.80 1.46
C THR A 148 -9.72 -14.89 0.98
N ALA A 149 -9.21 -16.04 0.53
CA ALA A 149 -10.03 -17.13 -0.01
C ALA A 149 -11.15 -17.61 0.93
N PRO A 150 -10.91 -17.88 2.24
CA PRO A 150 -11.97 -18.34 3.14
C PRO A 150 -13.06 -17.27 3.34
N ILE A 151 -12.67 -15.99 3.37
CA ILE A 151 -13.60 -14.87 3.51
C ILE A 151 -14.44 -14.72 2.24
N SER A 152 -13.80 -14.83 1.07
CA SER A 152 -14.49 -14.81 -0.23
C SER A 152 -15.48 -15.95 -0.35
N ALA A 153 -15.09 -17.16 0.04
CA ALA A 153 -15.98 -18.33 0.03
C ALA A 153 -17.18 -18.13 0.97
N ALA A 154 -16.96 -17.59 2.17
CA ALA A 154 -18.03 -17.39 3.15
C ALA A 154 -19.02 -16.29 2.76
N HIS A 155 -18.55 -15.18 2.16
CA HIS A 155 -19.40 -14.03 1.84
C HIS A 155 -20.00 -14.06 0.43
N PHE A 156 -19.26 -14.60 -0.53
CA PHE A 156 -19.62 -14.56 -1.96
C PHE A 156 -19.88 -15.93 -2.57
N ASN A 157 -19.69 -17.00 -1.80
CA ASN A 157 -19.77 -18.39 -2.26
C ASN A 157 -18.91 -18.66 -3.52
N THR A 158 -17.80 -17.92 -3.65
CA THR A 158 -16.88 -18.00 -4.78
C THR A 158 -15.43 -18.07 -4.31
N VAL A 159 -14.62 -18.84 -5.03
CA VAL A 159 -13.16 -18.88 -4.85
C VAL A 159 -12.51 -18.49 -6.17
N ALA A 160 -11.62 -17.50 -6.12
CA ALA A 160 -10.93 -17.01 -7.30
C ALA A 160 -9.81 -17.98 -7.74
N HIS A 161 -10.14 -19.01 -8.52
CA HIS A 161 -9.19 -20.01 -9.02
C HIS A 161 -8.07 -19.41 -9.86
N TYR A 162 -8.37 -18.36 -10.63
CA TYR A 162 -7.41 -17.68 -11.50
C TYR A 162 -6.84 -16.39 -10.89
N GLY A 163 -7.12 -16.10 -9.63
CA GLY A 163 -6.71 -14.85 -8.98
C GLY A 163 -5.22 -14.62 -8.99
N LEU A 164 -4.42 -15.69 -8.82
CA LEU A 164 -2.96 -15.60 -8.86
C LEU A 164 -2.46 -15.21 -10.27
N VAL A 165 -2.98 -15.85 -11.31
CA VAL A 165 -2.60 -15.57 -12.71
C VAL A 165 -3.06 -14.17 -13.10
N ALA A 166 -4.29 -13.81 -12.76
CA ALA A 166 -4.84 -12.49 -13.02
C ALA A 166 -4.01 -11.39 -12.34
N ASN A 167 -3.63 -11.56 -11.08
CA ASN A 167 -2.80 -10.61 -10.35
C ASN A 167 -1.38 -10.53 -10.90
N LEU A 168 -0.80 -11.67 -11.30
CA LEU A 168 0.54 -11.72 -11.89
C LEU A 168 0.65 -10.90 -13.18
N LEU A 169 -0.43 -10.85 -13.96
CA LEU A 169 -0.51 -10.06 -15.19
C LEU A 169 -0.97 -8.61 -14.90
N SER A 170 -2.00 -8.43 -14.08
CA SER A 170 -2.64 -7.13 -13.86
C SER A 170 -1.77 -6.18 -13.03
N VAL A 171 -1.06 -6.68 -12.00
CA VAL A 171 -0.27 -5.82 -11.09
C VAL A 171 0.89 -5.14 -11.82
N PRO A 172 1.73 -5.84 -12.61
CA PRO A 172 2.77 -5.18 -13.40
C PRO A 172 2.19 -4.25 -14.47
N LEU A 173 1.12 -4.67 -15.15
CA LEU A 173 0.47 -3.87 -16.19
C LEU A 173 -0.06 -2.55 -15.63
N MET A 174 -0.74 -2.59 -14.50
CA MET A 174 -1.24 -1.40 -13.82
C MET A 174 -0.11 -0.49 -13.36
N GLY A 175 0.95 -1.05 -12.77
CA GLY A 175 2.08 -0.28 -12.23
C GLY A 175 2.96 0.36 -13.30
N VAL A 176 3.22 -0.35 -14.42
CA VAL A 176 4.19 0.08 -15.44
C VAL A 176 3.52 0.85 -16.59
N LEU A 177 2.28 0.51 -16.94
CA LEU A 177 1.61 1.08 -18.11
C LEU A 177 0.47 2.03 -17.72
N VAL A 178 -0.51 1.54 -16.97
CA VAL A 178 -1.76 2.28 -16.74
C VAL A 178 -1.54 3.52 -15.87
N ILE A 179 -0.79 3.40 -14.79
CA ILE A 179 -0.59 4.53 -13.87
C ILE A 179 0.30 5.61 -14.48
N PRO A 180 1.47 5.31 -15.09
CA PRO A 180 2.24 6.33 -15.79
C PRO A 180 1.46 7.00 -16.92
N ALA A 181 0.68 6.23 -17.71
CA ALA A 181 -0.16 6.78 -18.75
C ALA A 181 -1.26 7.71 -18.21
N ALA A 182 -1.90 7.34 -17.10
CA ALA A 182 -2.90 8.18 -16.43
C ALA A 182 -2.30 9.47 -15.87
N VAL A 183 -1.09 9.41 -15.30
CA VAL A 183 -0.36 10.59 -14.81
C VAL A 183 0.01 11.52 -15.97
N LEU A 184 0.54 10.96 -17.06
CA LEU A 184 0.84 11.74 -18.27
C LEU A 184 -0.41 12.39 -18.86
N ALA A 185 -1.51 11.64 -18.96
CA ALA A 185 -2.78 12.18 -19.44
C ALA A 185 -3.30 13.33 -18.55
N ALA A 186 -3.18 13.18 -17.22
CA ALA A 186 -3.59 14.23 -16.29
C ALA A 186 -2.73 15.51 -16.40
N ILE A 187 -1.42 15.35 -16.68
CA ILE A 187 -0.50 16.48 -16.87
C ILE A 187 -0.77 17.16 -18.23
N LEU A 188 -1.12 16.40 -19.26
CA LEU A 188 -1.37 16.92 -20.61
C LEU A 188 -2.80 17.43 -20.80
N ALA A 189 -3.76 17.02 -19.96
CA ALA A 189 -5.15 17.45 -20.06
C ALA A 189 -5.36 18.98 -20.10
N PRO A 190 -4.62 19.80 -19.30
CA PRO A 190 -4.75 21.27 -19.39
C PRO A 190 -4.17 21.87 -20.67
N ILE A 191 -3.36 21.12 -21.44
CA ILE A 191 -2.66 21.62 -22.64
C ILE A 191 -3.44 21.29 -23.92
N GLY A 192 -4.38 20.34 -23.85
CA GLY A 192 -5.13 19.80 -24.99
C GLY A 192 -6.61 20.25 -25.07
N GLY A 193 -7.02 21.27 -24.28
CA GLY A 193 -8.36 21.84 -24.26
C GLY A 193 -8.45 23.16 -24.98
#